data_8c20588c84a736dba410b2bd000e7862
#
_entry.id   8c20588c84a736dba410b2bd000e7862
#
_cell.length_a   1.000
_cell.length_b   1.000
_cell.length_c   1.000
_cell.angle_alpha   90.00
_cell.angle_beta   90.00
_cell.angle_gamma   90.00
#
_symmetry.space_group_name_H-M   'P 1'
#
loop_
_entity.id
_entity.type
_entity.pdbx_description
1 polymer ?
#
loop_
_entity_poly.entity_id
_entity_poly.type
_entity_poly.pdbx_seq_one_letter_code
_entity_poly.pdbx_strand_id
1 'polypeptide(L)'
;MVAIQTTELIDKAAAEAFIQLAKTVDKFERYDNPHAQRIAVIADEIAQEFHLARHDRGSLYAAALLHDLGEVAMERDYIQATSVLSAEERLDLARHPVIGEREASRAGADRAAQLLVRWYHEWWNGAGYPDALRREEIPLAARILRVADSYAALTDARPFRAALTVEAARRELIDRAGIEFDPSVVNVFLKLEGLPELESFAKSEADEPVEEPQPTHGWDMFSSFSK
;
A
#
# COMPACT_ATOMS: atom_id res chain seq x y z
N MET A 1 17.09 6.22 12.04
CA MET A 1 18.02 6.89 11.10
C MET A 1 17.63 6.70 9.64
N VAL A 2 16.82 5.69 9.29
CA VAL A 2 16.35 5.41 7.91
C VAL A 2 15.34 6.44 7.39
N ALA A 3 14.44 6.95 8.23
CA ALA A 3 13.43 7.94 7.84
C ALA A 3 13.98 9.28 7.32
N ILE A 4 15.23 9.61 7.62
CA ILE A 4 15.85 10.88 7.19
C ILE A 4 16.35 10.81 5.74
N GLN A 5 16.71 9.63 5.23
CA GLN A 5 17.25 9.47 3.88
C GLN A 5 16.19 9.52 2.78
N THR A 6 14.95 9.10 3.08
CA THR A 6 13.85 9.08 2.10
C THR A 6 13.30 10.46 1.78
N THR A 7 13.32 11.42 2.73
CA THR A 7 12.88 12.80 2.48
C THR A 7 13.80 13.58 1.54
N GLU A 8 15.00 13.07 1.26
CA GLU A 8 15.91 13.68 0.29
C GLU A 8 15.65 13.29 -1.16
N LEU A 9 14.71 12.34 -1.40
CA LEU A 9 14.40 11.85 -2.75
C LEU A 9 13.66 12.88 -3.60
N ILE A 10 12.87 13.74 -2.98
CA ILE A 10 12.11 14.82 -3.61
C ILE A 10 12.43 16.17 -2.94
N ASP A 11 11.93 17.24 -3.51
CA ASP A 11 12.05 18.56 -2.90
C ASP A 11 11.46 18.59 -1.48
N LYS A 12 12.16 19.25 -0.55
CA LYS A 12 11.80 19.26 0.88
C LYS A 12 10.40 19.84 1.12
N ALA A 13 10.04 20.92 0.44
CA ALA A 13 8.73 21.54 0.63
C ALA A 13 7.61 20.63 0.10
N ALA A 14 7.83 19.96 -1.03
CA ALA A 14 6.92 18.96 -1.56
C ALA A 14 6.79 17.75 -0.61
N ALA A 15 7.91 17.26 -0.05
CA ALA A 15 7.89 16.17 0.92
C ALA A 15 7.06 16.52 2.16
N GLU A 16 7.26 17.71 2.73
CA GLU A 16 6.51 18.21 3.88
C GLU A 16 5.01 18.30 3.56
N ALA A 17 4.63 18.83 2.39
CA ALA A 17 3.23 18.91 1.96
C ALA A 17 2.60 17.53 1.80
N PHE A 18 3.27 16.58 1.14
CA PHE A 18 2.77 15.23 0.95
C PHE A 18 2.63 14.44 2.26
N ILE A 19 3.56 14.61 3.21
CA ILE A 19 3.46 14.05 4.55
C ILE A 19 2.23 14.59 5.30
N GLN A 20 1.87 15.86 5.15
CA GLN A 20 0.67 16.40 5.79
C GLN A 20 -0.61 15.84 5.15
N LEU A 21 -0.64 15.65 3.83
CA LEU A 21 -1.74 14.96 3.15
C LEU A 21 -1.85 13.50 3.60
N ALA A 22 -0.73 12.77 3.64
CA ALA A 22 -0.68 11.40 4.15
C ALA A 22 -1.28 11.26 5.55
N LYS A 23 -0.91 12.14 6.49
CA LYS A 23 -1.49 12.15 7.85
C LYS A 23 -3.00 12.37 7.85
N THR A 24 -3.53 13.13 6.89
CA THR A 24 -4.96 13.35 6.74
C THR A 24 -5.65 12.07 6.27
N VAL A 25 -5.03 11.35 5.33
CA VAL A 25 -5.50 10.06 4.83
C VAL A 25 -5.44 9.01 5.94
N ASP A 26 -4.28 8.82 6.59
CA ASP A 26 -4.09 7.87 7.69
C ASP A 26 -5.15 8.06 8.79
N LYS A 27 -5.44 9.31 9.15
CA LYS A 27 -6.49 9.64 10.13
C LYS A 27 -7.90 9.30 9.61
N PHE A 28 -8.17 9.55 8.33
CA PHE A 28 -9.44 9.20 7.70
C PHE A 28 -9.67 7.70 7.71
N GLU A 29 -8.66 6.92 7.39
CA GLU A 29 -8.70 5.45 7.39
C GLU A 29 -8.56 4.82 8.79
N ARG A 30 -8.37 5.64 9.84
CA ARG A 30 -8.23 5.25 11.24
C ARG A 30 -6.99 4.41 11.53
N TYR A 31 -5.88 4.72 10.89
CA TYR A 31 -4.58 4.19 11.31
C TYR A 31 -4.06 4.94 12.54
N ASP A 32 -3.60 4.19 13.53
CA ASP A 32 -2.96 4.76 14.74
C ASP A 32 -1.50 5.16 14.47
N ASN A 33 -0.88 4.57 13.45
CA ASN A 33 0.51 4.79 13.05
C ASN A 33 0.58 5.50 11.69
N PRO A 34 1.72 6.12 11.36
CA PRO A 34 1.91 6.77 10.07
C PRO A 34 2.04 5.75 8.93
N HIS A 35 0.92 5.17 8.51
CA HIS A 35 0.79 4.08 7.55
C HIS A 35 1.43 4.42 6.19
N ALA A 36 1.05 5.53 5.59
CA ALA A 36 1.58 5.93 4.29
C ALA A 36 3.11 6.17 4.31
N GLN A 37 3.64 6.72 5.40
CA GLN A 37 5.10 6.89 5.55
C GLN A 37 5.81 5.54 5.69
N ARG A 38 5.19 4.57 6.37
CA ARG A 38 5.71 3.21 6.50
C ARG A 38 5.76 2.51 5.14
N ILE A 39 4.70 2.63 4.34
CA ILE A 39 4.68 2.15 2.95
C ILE A 39 5.82 2.76 2.15
N ALA A 40 6.04 4.07 2.26
CA ALA A 40 7.09 4.78 1.53
C ALA A 40 8.49 4.26 1.86
N VAL A 41 8.77 3.93 3.13
CA VAL A 41 10.04 3.33 3.55
C VAL A 41 10.21 1.92 2.98
N ILE A 42 9.20 1.05 3.14
CA ILE A 42 9.25 -0.32 2.62
C ILE A 42 9.43 -0.33 1.10
N ALA A 43 8.67 0.50 0.39
CA ALA A 43 8.73 0.61 -1.05
C ALA A 43 10.12 1.09 -1.53
N ASP A 44 10.73 2.05 -0.83
CA ASP A 44 12.06 2.54 -1.17
C ASP A 44 13.15 1.49 -0.95
N GLU A 45 13.08 0.71 0.11
CA GLU A 45 14.03 -0.39 0.35
C GLU A 45 13.94 -1.46 -0.73
N ILE A 46 12.73 -1.86 -1.15
CA ILE A 46 12.55 -2.78 -2.28
C ILE A 46 13.11 -2.16 -3.57
N ALA A 47 12.82 -0.87 -3.82
CA ALA A 47 13.25 -0.16 -5.02
C ALA A 47 14.78 -0.04 -5.12
N GLN A 48 15.49 0.06 -3.99
CA GLN A 48 16.96 0.06 -3.93
C GLN A 48 17.52 -1.28 -4.39
N GLU A 49 16.96 -2.39 -3.97
CA GLU A 49 17.37 -3.73 -4.40
C GLU A 49 17.17 -3.95 -5.91
N PHE A 50 16.17 -3.31 -6.50
CA PHE A 50 15.96 -3.27 -7.96
C PHE A 50 16.82 -2.22 -8.67
N HIS A 51 17.65 -1.47 -7.94
CA HIS A 51 18.49 -0.41 -8.47
C HIS A 51 17.71 0.68 -9.24
N LEU A 52 16.49 1.00 -8.79
CA LEU A 52 15.72 2.08 -9.39
C LEU A 52 16.49 3.40 -9.27
N ALA A 53 16.46 4.21 -10.32
CA ALA A 53 17.06 5.52 -10.33
C ALA A 53 16.47 6.42 -9.24
N ARG A 54 17.27 7.37 -8.73
CA ARG A 54 16.83 8.29 -7.66
C ARG A 54 15.52 9.01 -8.01
N HIS A 55 15.35 9.42 -9.26
CA HIS A 55 14.13 10.08 -9.72
C HIS A 55 12.90 9.16 -9.57
N ASP A 56 13.00 7.92 -10.04
CA ASP A 56 11.90 6.95 -9.98
C ASP A 56 11.54 6.59 -8.53
N ARG A 57 12.55 6.48 -7.66
CA ARG A 57 12.36 6.31 -6.22
C ARG A 57 11.66 7.52 -5.60
N GLY A 58 11.97 8.74 -6.05
CA GLY A 58 11.28 9.97 -5.63
C GLY A 58 9.80 9.96 -6.00
N SER A 59 9.48 9.56 -7.23
CA SER A 59 8.08 9.40 -7.67
C SER A 59 7.36 8.29 -6.90
N LEU A 60 8.03 7.18 -6.60
CA LEU A 60 7.49 6.09 -5.79
C LEU A 60 7.22 6.54 -4.34
N TYR A 61 8.14 7.30 -3.74
CA TYR A 61 7.97 7.88 -2.41
C TYR A 61 6.75 8.81 -2.36
N ALA A 62 6.62 9.72 -3.34
CA ALA A 62 5.46 10.60 -3.45
C ALA A 62 4.16 9.80 -3.63
N ALA A 63 4.16 8.79 -4.49
CA ALA A 63 3.01 7.93 -4.71
C ALA A 63 2.59 7.18 -3.44
N ALA A 64 3.54 6.64 -2.68
CA ALA A 64 3.27 5.97 -1.41
C ALA A 64 2.61 6.90 -0.38
N LEU A 65 3.01 8.17 -0.32
CA LEU A 65 2.39 9.15 0.58
C LEU A 65 0.97 9.57 0.14
N LEU A 66 0.65 9.45 -1.14
CA LEU A 66 -0.58 9.98 -1.73
C LEU A 66 -1.55 8.90 -2.22
N HIS A 67 -1.22 7.60 -2.04
CA HIS A 67 -1.91 6.49 -2.70
C HIS A 67 -3.42 6.48 -2.47
N ASP A 68 -3.86 6.71 -1.25
CA ASP A 68 -5.28 6.70 -0.86
C ASP A 68 -5.92 8.09 -0.74
N LEU A 69 -5.27 9.13 -1.29
CA LEU A 69 -5.83 10.48 -1.30
C LEU A 69 -7.19 10.52 -2.03
N GLY A 70 -7.40 9.62 -2.96
CA GLY A 70 -8.68 9.43 -3.66
C GLY A 70 -9.81 8.98 -2.75
N GLU A 71 -9.56 8.19 -1.72
CA GLU A 71 -10.57 7.75 -0.75
C GLU A 71 -11.14 8.92 0.04
N VAL A 72 -10.27 9.82 0.51
CA VAL A 72 -10.70 11.05 1.19
C VAL A 72 -11.54 11.91 0.26
N ALA A 73 -11.12 12.06 -1.00
CA ALA A 73 -11.83 12.87 -1.99
C ALA A 73 -13.18 12.27 -2.42
N MET A 74 -13.42 11.00 -2.19
CA MET A 74 -14.71 10.36 -2.47
C MET A 74 -15.79 10.74 -1.44
N GLU A 75 -15.41 11.12 -0.23
CA GLU A 75 -16.35 11.48 0.85
C GLU A 75 -17.44 10.42 1.07
N ARG A 76 -17.05 9.14 1.21
CA ARG A 76 -17.94 8.00 1.39
C ARG A 76 -17.89 7.45 2.80
N ASP A 77 -19.01 7.43 3.49
CA ASP A 77 -19.12 6.93 4.88
C ASP A 77 -18.73 5.45 4.99
N TYR A 78 -19.01 4.62 3.96
CA TYR A 78 -18.70 3.20 3.97
C TYR A 78 -17.20 2.89 4.00
N ILE A 79 -16.33 3.80 3.54
CA ILE A 79 -14.87 3.61 3.58
C ILE A 79 -14.39 3.50 5.04
N GLN A 80 -15.02 4.24 5.94
CA GLN A 80 -14.73 4.20 7.38
C GLN A 80 -15.56 3.16 8.14
N ALA A 81 -16.49 2.49 7.48
CA ALA A 81 -17.36 1.52 8.14
C ALA A 81 -16.59 0.24 8.49
N THR A 82 -17.01 -0.42 9.57
CA THR A 82 -16.47 -1.71 10.02
C THR A 82 -17.19 -2.90 9.37
N SER A 83 -18.23 -2.63 8.58
CA SER A 83 -19.03 -3.64 7.89
C SER A 83 -18.36 -4.11 6.60
N VAL A 84 -18.66 -5.34 6.19
CA VAL A 84 -18.25 -5.85 4.88
C VAL A 84 -18.94 -5.03 3.79
N LEU A 85 -18.15 -4.49 2.85
CA LEU A 85 -18.67 -3.69 1.74
C LEU A 85 -19.57 -4.55 0.83
N SER A 86 -20.67 -3.98 0.39
CA SER A 86 -21.52 -4.53 -0.66
C SER A 86 -20.79 -4.57 -2.01
N ALA A 87 -21.31 -5.27 -2.99
CA ALA A 87 -20.74 -5.30 -4.34
C ALA A 87 -20.74 -3.90 -4.99
N GLU A 88 -21.76 -3.09 -4.74
CA GLU A 88 -21.86 -1.72 -5.26
C GLU A 88 -20.83 -0.80 -4.61
N GLU A 89 -20.67 -0.88 -3.29
CA GLU A 89 -19.66 -0.09 -2.56
C GLU A 89 -18.23 -0.46 -2.99
N ARG A 90 -17.95 -1.75 -3.23
CA ARG A 90 -16.65 -2.18 -3.77
C ARG A 90 -16.37 -1.62 -5.16
N LEU A 91 -17.37 -1.61 -6.05
CA LEU A 91 -17.24 -1.02 -7.37
C LEU A 91 -17.04 0.50 -7.32
N ASP A 92 -17.72 1.19 -6.40
CA ASP A 92 -17.51 2.63 -6.20
C ASP A 92 -16.11 2.88 -5.61
N LEU A 93 -15.68 2.10 -4.60
CA LEU A 93 -14.35 2.20 -4.01
C LEU A 93 -13.24 1.98 -5.04
N ALA A 94 -13.41 1.04 -5.98
CA ALA A 94 -12.43 0.78 -7.03
C ALA A 94 -12.14 1.98 -7.95
N ARG A 95 -12.84 3.10 -7.77
CA ARG A 95 -12.59 4.35 -8.50
C ARG A 95 -11.56 5.25 -7.81
N HIS A 96 -11.22 4.98 -6.52
CA HIS A 96 -10.32 5.85 -5.79
C HIS A 96 -8.94 6.03 -6.44
N PRO A 97 -8.32 5.06 -7.15
CA PRO A 97 -7.03 5.30 -7.79
C PRO A 97 -7.11 6.32 -8.95
N VAL A 98 -8.23 6.31 -9.69
CA VAL A 98 -8.48 7.30 -10.77
C VAL A 98 -8.74 8.69 -10.20
N ILE A 99 -9.41 8.76 -9.07
CA ILE A 99 -9.64 10.02 -8.35
C ILE A 99 -8.31 10.47 -7.71
N GLY A 100 -7.57 9.54 -7.08
CA GLY A 100 -6.27 9.77 -6.46
C GLY A 100 -5.22 10.30 -7.45
N GLU A 101 -5.18 9.78 -8.69
CA GLU A 101 -4.34 10.34 -9.77
C GLU A 101 -4.58 11.85 -9.94
N ARG A 102 -5.83 12.28 -9.95
CA ARG A 102 -6.21 13.69 -10.10
C ARG A 102 -5.85 14.53 -8.87
N GLU A 103 -6.08 13.98 -7.69
CA GLU A 103 -5.75 14.66 -6.43
C GLU A 103 -4.23 14.76 -6.24
N ALA A 104 -3.46 13.72 -6.59
CA ALA A 104 -2.00 13.77 -6.60
C ALA A 104 -1.48 14.84 -7.58
N SER A 105 -2.13 14.99 -8.75
CA SER A 105 -1.82 16.09 -9.69
C SER A 105 -2.09 17.47 -9.07
N ARG A 106 -3.21 17.63 -8.37
CA ARG A 106 -3.56 18.89 -7.68
C ARG A 106 -2.58 19.21 -6.54
N ALA A 107 -2.08 18.17 -5.87
CA ALA A 107 -1.08 18.29 -4.84
C ALA A 107 0.33 18.63 -5.38
N GLY A 108 0.52 18.63 -6.70
CA GLY A 108 1.80 18.95 -7.35
C GLY A 108 2.74 17.76 -7.52
N ALA A 109 2.25 16.51 -7.36
CA ALA A 109 3.05 15.33 -7.67
C ALA A 109 3.40 15.27 -9.17
N ASP A 110 4.58 14.73 -9.48
CA ASP A 110 4.99 14.52 -10.87
C ASP A 110 4.11 13.48 -11.59
N ARG A 111 4.22 13.42 -12.93
CA ARG A 111 3.38 12.53 -13.73
C ARG A 111 3.61 11.05 -13.40
N ALA A 112 4.84 10.69 -13.08
CA ALA A 112 5.15 9.31 -12.72
C ALA A 112 4.45 8.91 -11.41
N ALA A 113 4.55 9.74 -10.36
CA ALA A 113 3.84 9.51 -9.10
C ALA A 113 2.31 9.41 -9.28
N GLN A 114 1.72 10.30 -10.10
CA GLN A 114 0.29 10.25 -10.42
C GLN A 114 -0.12 8.90 -11.03
N LEU A 115 0.67 8.38 -11.97
CA LEU A 115 0.40 7.09 -12.62
C LEU A 115 0.63 5.91 -11.66
N LEU A 116 1.57 6.01 -10.73
CA LEU A 116 1.74 4.99 -9.69
C LEU A 116 0.53 4.94 -8.75
N VAL A 117 -0.02 6.09 -8.35
CA VAL A 117 -1.28 6.18 -7.60
C VAL A 117 -2.45 5.58 -8.38
N ARG A 118 -2.46 5.72 -9.72
CA ARG A 118 -3.49 5.10 -10.55
C ARG A 118 -3.37 3.57 -10.58
N TRP A 119 -2.15 3.01 -10.62
CA TRP A 119 -1.92 1.62 -10.99
C TRP A 119 -1.48 0.70 -9.84
N TYR A 120 -1.35 1.16 -8.61
CA TYR A 120 -0.91 0.31 -7.49
C TYR A 120 -1.92 -0.79 -7.12
N HIS A 121 -3.18 -0.69 -7.57
CA HIS A 121 -4.19 -1.74 -7.45
C HIS A 121 -4.29 -2.68 -8.66
N GLU A 122 -3.40 -2.52 -9.63
CA GLU A 122 -3.29 -3.52 -10.69
C GLU A 122 -2.70 -4.82 -10.15
N TRP A 123 -3.22 -5.94 -10.61
CA TRP A 123 -2.77 -7.26 -10.20
C TRP A 123 -1.90 -7.89 -11.27
N TRP A 124 -0.89 -8.66 -10.84
CA TRP A 124 0.04 -9.33 -11.73
C TRP A 124 -0.65 -10.15 -12.84
N ASN A 125 -1.76 -10.83 -12.51
CA ASN A 125 -2.54 -11.64 -13.44
C ASN A 125 -3.53 -10.84 -14.32
N GLY A 126 -3.68 -9.53 -14.12
CA GLY A 126 -4.60 -8.66 -14.85
C GLY A 126 -6.02 -8.59 -14.28
N ALA A 127 -6.27 -9.19 -13.11
CA ALA A 127 -7.58 -9.11 -12.44
C ALA A 127 -7.72 -7.87 -11.53
N GLY A 128 -6.71 -6.99 -11.53
CA GLY A 128 -6.72 -5.72 -10.80
C GLY A 128 -7.51 -4.61 -11.49
N TYR A 129 -7.35 -3.40 -11.02
CA TYR A 129 -8.04 -2.21 -11.52
C TYR A 129 -7.13 -0.98 -11.41
N PRO A 130 -7.37 0.12 -12.13
CA PRO A 130 -8.57 0.43 -12.95
C PRO A 130 -8.45 0.04 -14.44
N ASP A 131 -7.24 -0.25 -14.94
CA ASP A 131 -6.96 -0.41 -16.37
C ASP A 131 -6.75 -1.89 -16.78
N ALA A 132 -6.79 -2.83 -15.82
CA ALA A 132 -6.56 -4.26 -16.01
C ALA A 132 -5.22 -4.58 -16.70
N LEU A 133 -4.18 -3.81 -16.34
CA LEU A 133 -2.81 -4.08 -16.73
C LEU A 133 -2.33 -5.40 -16.12
N ARG A 134 -1.42 -6.09 -16.80
CA ARG A 134 -0.92 -7.37 -16.32
C ARG A 134 0.59 -7.49 -16.46
N ARG A 135 1.20 -8.21 -15.54
CA ARG A 135 2.63 -8.48 -15.56
C ARG A 135 3.47 -7.22 -15.74
N GLU A 136 4.36 -7.20 -16.73
CA GLU A 136 5.27 -6.09 -17.02
C GLU A 136 4.60 -4.89 -17.70
N GLU A 137 3.31 -4.98 -18.07
CA GLU A 137 2.51 -3.80 -18.46
C GLU A 137 2.35 -2.86 -17.25
N ILE A 138 2.35 -3.42 -16.02
CA ILE A 138 2.35 -2.65 -14.77
C ILE A 138 3.77 -2.14 -14.52
N PRO A 139 4.01 -0.82 -14.38
CA PRO A 139 5.32 -0.29 -14.04
C PRO A 139 5.90 -0.95 -12.77
N LEU A 140 7.20 -1.23 -12.77
CA LEU A 140 7.85 -1.91 -11.62
C LEU A 140 7.58 -1.17 -10.30
N ALA A 141 7.64 0.16 -10.28
CA ALA A 141 7.38 0.94 -9.09
C ALA A 141 5.92 0.78 -8.57
N ALA A 142 4.93 0.59 -9.44
CA ALA A 142 3.54 0.30 -9.03
C ALA A 142 3.43 -1.11 -8.43
N ARG A 143 4.13 -2.11 -9.00
CA ARG A 143 4.20 -3.47 -8.43
C ARG A 143 4.88 -3.49 -7.07
N ILE A 144 5.91 -2.67 -6.87
CA ILE A 144 6.59 -2.47 -5.57
C ILE A 144 5.62 -1.82 -4.58
N LEU A 145 4.94 -0.75 -4.98
CA LEU A 145 3.97 -0.06 -4.12
C LEU A 145 2.86 -1.01 -3.66
N ARG A 146 2.35 -1.86 -4.56
CA ARG A 146 1.33 -2.87 -4.23
C ARG A 146 1.77 -3.82 -3.12
N VAL A 147 3.00 -4.35 -3.19
CA VAL A 147 3.54 -5.26 -2.16
C VAL A 147 3.74 -4.52 -0.84
N ALA A 148 4.32 -3.32 -0.87
CA ALA A 148 4.59 -2.52 0.31
C ALA A 148 3.29 -2.12 1.04
N ASP A 149 2.28 -1.65 0.30
CA ASP A 149 0.96 -1.32 0.82
C ASP A 149 0.29 -2.54 1.46
N SER A 150 0.20 -3.65 0.73
CA SER A 150 -0.43 -4.87 1.24
C SER A 150 0.23 -5.36 2.52
N TYR A 151 1.57 -5.37 2.58
CA TYR A 151 2.28 -5.77 3.79
C TYR A 151 2.04 -4.83 4.96
N ALA A 152 2.12 -3.52 4.73
CA ALA A 152 1.82 -2.52 5.75
C ALA A 152 0.39 -2.68 6.27
N ALA A 153 -0.58 -2.78 5.35
CA ALA A 153 -1.98 -2.97 5.72
C ALA A 153 -2.23 -4.26 6.51
N LEU A 154 -1.56 -5.38 6.20
CA LEU A 154 -1.68 -6.64 6.94
C LEU A 154 -1.11 -6.56 8.35
N THR A 155 -0.04 -5.81 8.54
CA THR A 155 0.70 -5.71 9.80
C THR A 155 0.37 -4.47 10.63
N ASP A 156 -0.53 -3.61 10.17
CA ASP A 156 -1.09 -2.50 10.95
C ASP A 156 -2.41 -2.92 11.61
N ALA A 157 -2.54 -2.66 12.92
CA ALA A 157 -3.80 -2.81 13.61
C ALA A 157 -4.79 -1.72 13.17
N ARG A 158 -6.03 -2.12 12.95
CA ARG A 158 -7.17 -1.20 12.76
C ARG A 158 -8.21 -1.47 13.85
N PRO A 159 -9.11 -0.53 14.20
CA PRO A 159 -10.09 -0.71 15.27
C PRO A 159 -10.98 -1.96 15.13
N PHE A 160 -11.05 -2.53 13.93
CA PHE A 160 -11.90 -3.67 13.58
C PHE A 160 -11.10 -4.89 13.11
N ARG A 161 -9.75 -4.82 13.08
CA ARG A 161 -8.89 -5.92 12.64
C ARG A 161 -7.54 -5.86 13.36
N ALA A 162 -7.20 -6.94 14.06
CA ALA A 162 -5.87 -7.10 14.63
C ALA A 162 -4.80 -7.17 13.53
N ALA A 163 -3.59 -6.72 13.83
CA ALA A 163 -2.43 -6.89 12.97
C ALA A 163 -2.07 -8.38 12.84
N LEU A 164 -1.69 -8.81 11.66
CA LEU A 164 -1.06 -10.13 11.49
C LEU A 164 0.37 -10.10 12.01
N THR A 165 0.89 -11.27 12.40
CA THR A 165 2.32 -11.40 12.64
C THR A 165 3.10 -11.21 11.33
N VAL A 166 4.39 -10.85 11.44
CA VAL A 166 5.28 -10.69 10.29
C VAL A 166 5.30 -11.96 9.42
N GLU A 167 5.35 -13.13 10.06
CA GLU A 167 5.38 -14.43 9.40
C GLU A 167 4.07 -14.72 8.65
N ALA A 168 2.92 -14.40 9.28
CA ALA A 168 1.62 -14.58 8.65
C ALA A 168 1.44 -13.63 7.45
N ALA A 169 1.83 -12.37 7.58
CA ALA A 169 1.79 -11.41 6.48
C ALA A 169 2.72 -11.80 5.32
N ARG A 170 3.94 -12.28 5.62
CA ARG A 170 4.86 -12.79 4.59
C ARG A 170 4.29 -14.00 3.87
N ARG A 171 3.63 -14.93 4.59
CA ARG A 171 2.97 -16.09 3.98
C ARG A 171 1.85 -15.66 3.03
N GLU A 172 1.03 -14.70 3.44
CA GLU A 172 -0.04 -14.15 2.59
C GLU A 172 0.52 -13.58 1.27
N LEU A 173 1.63 -12.85 1.33
CA LEU A 173 2.29 -12.34 0.12
C LEU A 173 2.82 -13.47 -0.78
N ILE A 174 3.37 -14.54 -0.20
CA ILE A 174 3.84 -15.73 -0.94
C ILE A 174 2.67 -16.43 -1.62
N ASP A 175 1.59 -16.68 -0.89
CA ASP A 175 0.43 -17.42 -1.39
C ASP A 175 -0.27 -16.70 -2.56
N ARG A 176 -0.14 -15.38 -2.61
CA ARG A 176 -0.72 -14.54 -3.67
C ARG A 176 0.30 -14.12 -4.75
N ALA A 177 1.54 -14.53 -4.67
CA ALA A 177 2.55 -14.27 -5.69
C ALA A 177 2.18 -14.96 -7.03
N GLY A 178 2.26 -14.23 -8.13
CA GLY A 178 1.81 -14.69 -9.46
C GLY A 178 0.32 -14.48 -9.73
N ILE A 179 -0.47 -14.15 -8.72
CA ILE A 179 -1.88 -13.78 -8.83
C ILE A 179 -2.01 -12.26 -8.69
N GLU A 180 -1.82 -11.75 -7.50
CA GLU A 180 -1.92 -10.34 -7.17
C GLU A 180 -0.56 -9.64 -7.26
N PHE A 181 0.47 -10.27 -6.73
CA PHE A 181 1.80 -9.69 -6.62
C PHE A 181 2.75 -10.23 -7.68
N ASP A 182 3.67 -9.35 -8.10
CA ASP A 182 4.82 -9.78 -8.90
C ASP A 182 5.72 -10.70 -8.06
N PRO A 183 5.95 -11.95 -8.50
CA PRO A 183 6.80 -12.89 -7.75
C PRO A 183 8.22 -12.40 -7.53
N SER A 184 8.77 -11.58 -8.45
CA SER A 184 10.10 -11.03 -8.31
C SER A 184 10.17 -9.98 -7.19
N VAL A 185 9.14 -9.14 -7.08
CA VAL A 185 9.03 -8.13 -6.01
C VAL A 185 8.84 -8.80 -4.65
N VAL A 186 7.96 -9.81 -4.56
CA VAL A 186 7.79 -10.59 -3.32
C VAL A 186 9.10 -11.25 -2.91
N ASN A 187 9.84 -11.87 -3.85
CA ASN A 187 11.11 -12.52 -3.55
C ASN A 187 12.18 -11.54 -3.03
N VAL A 188 12.23 -10.33 -3.55
CA VAL A 188 13.13 -9.27 -3.05
C VAL A 188 12.69 -8.83 -1.66
N PHE A 189 11.40 -8.52 -1.47
CA PHE A 189 10.85 -8.12 -0.17
C PHE A 189 11.16 -9.15 0.94
N LEU A 190 11.04 -10.44 0.65
CA LEU A 190 11.30 -11.51 1.64
C LEU A 190 12.77 -11.60 2.08
N LYS A 191 13.70 -11.05 1.30
CA LYS A 191 15.14 -11.01 1.63
C LYS A 191 15.52 -9.79 2.47
N LEU A 192 14.66 -8.79 2.55
CA LEU A 192 14.93 -7.62 3.39
C LEU A 192 14.93 -8.06 4.86
N GLU A 193 16.05 -7.82 5.54
CA GLU A 193 16.23 -8.11 6.97
C GLU A 193 15.92 -6.84 7.77
N GLY A 194 15.12 -6.99 8.84
CA GLY A 194 14.99 -5.96 9.88
C GLY A 194 14.54 -4.60 9.39
N LEU A 195 13.35 -4.50 8.81
CA LEU A 195 12.71 -3.21 8.62
C LEU A 195 12.53 -2.55 10.01
N PRO A 196 13.27 -1.48 10.38
CA PRO A 196 13.41 -1.01 11.76
C PRO A 196 12.09 -0.68 12.45
N GLU A 197 11.08 -0.29 11.69
CA GLU A 197 9.76 0.07 12.20
C GLU A 197 8.89 -1.15 12.55
N LEU A 198 9.20 -2.32 12.01
CA LEU A 198 8.43 -3.56 12.27
C LEU A 198 8.83 -4.22 13.59
N GLU A 199 10.09 -4.10 14.02
CA GLU A 199 10.54 -4.66 15.30
C GLU A 199 9.95 -3.94 16.52
N SER A 200 9.60 -2.67 16.39
CA SER A 200 9.02 -1.89 17.49
C SER A 200 7.57 -2.27 17.80
N PHE A 201 6.83 -2.78 16.81
CA PHE A 201 5.42 -3.18 16.95
C PHE A 201 5.25 -4.65 17.36
N ALA A 202 6.20 -5.52 17.04
CA ALA A 202 6.15 -6.95 17.38
C ALA A 202 6.37 -7.26 18.85
N LYS A 203 6.78 -6.29 19.68
CA LYS A 203 7.14 -6.50 21.09
C LYS A 203 5.99 -6.36 22.08
N SER A 204 4.76 -6.00 21.67
CA SER A 204 3.68 -5.77 22.63
C SER A 204 2.74 -6.97 22.88
N GLU A 205 2.86 -8.09 22.15
CA GLU A 205 1.91 -9.21 22.25
C GLU A 205 2.55 -10.60 22.42
N ALA A 206 3.61 -10.72 23.20
CA ALA A 206 4.29 -12.00 23.42
C ALA A 206 3.69 -12.84 24.57
N ASP A 207 2.41 -12.76 24.93
CA ASP A 207 1.89 -13.55 26.06
C ASP A 207 0.41 -14.02 26.00
N GLU A 208 -0.22 -14.20 24.83
CA GLU A 208 -1.48 -14.96 24.75
C GLU A 208 -1.47 -15.97 23.62
N PRO A 209 -1.96 -17.23 23.83
CA PRO A 209 -2.07 -18.22 22.76
C PRO A 209 -3.18 -17.80 21.80
N VAL A 210 -2.81 -17.39 20.59
CA VAL A 210 -3.73 -17.00 19.53
C VAL A 210 -4.37 -18.26 18.96
N GLU A 211 -5.69 -18.42 19.13
CA GLU A 211 -6.48 -19.27 18.22
C GLU A 211 -6.26 -18.77 16.80
N GLU A 212 -5.88 -19.65 15.88
CA GLU A 212 -5.69 -19.29 14.45
C GLU A 212 -6.97 -18.63 13.94
N PRO A 213 -6.96 -17.35 13.55
CA PRO A 213 -8.12 -16.72 12.96
C PRO A 213 -8.41 -17.41 11.64
N GLN A 214 -9.63 -17.91 11.48
CA GLN A 214 -10.14 -18.32 10.16
C GLN A 214 -9.85 -17.17 9.18
N PRO A 215 -9.41 -17.45 7.94
CA PRO A 215 -9.09 -16.43 6.96
C PRO A 215 -10.29 -15.51 6.76
N THR A 216 -10.26 -14.36 7.40
CA THR A 216 -11.31 -13.36 7.25
C THR A 216 -11.10 -12.67 5.91
N HIS A 217 -12.02 -12.93 4.99
CA HIS A 217 -12.11 -12.56 3.59
C HIS A 217 -12.01 -11.04 3.29
N GLY A 218 -11.16 -10.30 3.99
CA GLY A 218 -10.97 -8.85 3.73
C GLY A 218 -10.27 -8.54 2.40
N TRP A 219 -9.57 -9.51 1.83
CA TRP A 219 -8.82 -9.36 0.57
C TRP A 219 -9.48 -10.07 -0.61
N ASP A 220 -10.53 -10.84 -0.39
CA ASP A 220 -11.35 -11.40 -1.47
C ASP A 220 -12.22 -10.37 -2.20
N MET A 221 -11.83 -9.09 -2.12
CA MET A 221 -12.61 -8.03 -2.74
C MET A 221 -12.83 -8.24 -4.24
N PHE A 222 -11.98 -9.03 -4.90
CA PHE A 222 -12.02 -9.22 -6.35
C PHE A 222 -11.96 -10.68 -6.84
N SER A 223 -11.80 -11.68 -5.95
CA SER A 223 -11.78 -13.09 -6.37
C SER A 223 -13.12 -13.59 -6.91
N SER A 224 -14.22 -12.87 -6.69
CA SER A 224 -15.56 -13.21 -7.17
C SER A 224 -15.92 -12.67 -8.57
N PHE A 225 -15.01 -11.99 -9.26
CA PHE A 225 -15.23 -11.54 -10.64
C PHE A 225 -14.89 -12.59 -11.73
N SER A 226 -14.49 -13.80 -11.34
CA SER A 226 -14.24 -14.91 -12.28
C SER A 226 -15.42 -15.86 -12.28
N LYS A 227 -16.60 -15.43 -12.76
CA LYS A 227 -17.65 -16.27 -13.38
C LYS A 227 -18.47 -15.43 -14.33
#